data_20c83c24c32b14c84504e41fe2cd4f6b
#
_entry.id   20c83c24c32b14c84504e41fe2cd4f6b
#
_cell.length_a   1.000
_cell.length_b   1.000
_cell.length_c   1.000
_cell.angle_alpha   90.00
_cell.angle_beta   90.00
_cell.angle_gamma   90.00
#
_symmetry.space_group_name_H-M   'P 1'
#
loop_
_entity.id
_entity.type
_entity.pdbx_description
1 polymer ?
#
loop_
_entity_poly.entity_id
_entity_poly.type
_entity_poly.pdbx_seq_one_letter_code
_entity_poly.pdbx_strand_id
1 'polypeptide(L)'
;VALLEPFIDTIVICMLTGMVLLSSGTWSNKYENQFQQTDMVLLANKYNEDNAVDKFAVAKHITGDKLLPLYDGKIEIKNGQLTTPVTLLHSRSFADDVLFKQGKELFSGELTVKNGKISLPIIKSHPITVQGKSLLHSAPLSTEAFKKGFFGDWGQYIIPFSLLMFAFSTAISWSYYGDRAVTYLWGSKYV
;
A
#
# COMPACT_ATOMS: atom_id res chain seq x y z
N VAL A 1 15.28 30.42 11.54
CA VAL A 1 14.50 29.94 10.38
C VAL A 1 14.77 28.46 10.13
N ALA A 2 16.03 27.99 10.09
CA ALA A 2 16.39 26.59 9.79
C ALA A 2 15.83 25.54 10.78
N LEU A 3 15.53 25.90 12.02
CA LEU A 3 14.91 25.01 13.02
C LEU A 3 13.38 25.00 12.94
N LEU A 4 12.77 26.01 12.33
CA LEU A 4 11.33 26.16 12.24
C LEU A 4 10.73 25.19 11.18
N GLU A 5 11.46 24.96 10.11
CA GLU A 5 11.05 24.08 9.00
C GLU A 5 10.86 22.62 9.46
N PRO A 6 11.85 21.95 10.10
CA PRO A 6 11.65 20.60 10.62
C PRO A 6 10.56 20.53 11.70
N PHE A 7 10.39 21.57 12.50
CA PHE A 7 9.34 21.63 13.51
C PHE A 7 7.95 21.66 12.86
N ILE A 8 7.75 22.52 11.86
CA ILE A 8 6.46 22.60 11.15
C ILE A 8 6.19 21.30 10.40
N ASP A 9 7.13 20.82 9.60
CA ASP A 9 6.92 19.61 8.78
C ASP A 9 6.73 18.34 9.62
N THR A 10 7.60 18.13 10.60
CA THR A 10 7.59 16.86 11.34
C THR A 10 6.56 16.87 12.46
N ILE A 11 6.46 17.95 13.24
CA ILE A 11 5.54 17.96 14.38
C ILE A 11 4.14 18.41 13.95
N VAL A 12 4.02 19.55 13.30
CA VAL A 12 2.68 20.10 12.99
C VAL A 12 1.99 19.30 11.89
N ILE A 13 2.62 19.15 10.72
CA ILE A 13 1.98 18.52 9.55
C ILE A 13 1.78 17.02 9.76
N CYS A 14 2.78 16.31 10.28
CA CYS A 14 2.64 14.87 10.52
C CYS A 14 1.61 14.57 11.63
N MET A 15 1.55 15.37 12.70
CA MET A 15 0.52 15.20 13.73
C MET A 15 -0.88 15.49 13.19
N LEU A 16 -1.06 16.53 12.39
CA LEU A 16 -2.34 16.84 11.76
C LEU A 16 -2.80 15.69 10.85
N THR A 17 -1.92 15.18 10.02
CA THR A 17 -2.23 14.02 9.16
C THR A 17 -2.61 12.80 10.00
N GLY A 18 -1.86 12.51 11.06
CA GLY A 18 -2.17 11.43 12.01
C GLY A 18 -3.54 11.59 12.66
N MET A 19 -3.88 12.82 13.10
CA MET A 19 -5.20 13.11 13.67
C MET A 19 -6.33 12.91 12.66
N VAL A 20 -6.15 13.33 11.40
CA VAL A 20 -7.14 13.10 10.33
C VAL A 20 -7.34 11.61 10.08
N LEU A 21 -6.26 10.82 10.04
CA LEU A 21 -6.33 9.36 9.89
C LEU A 21 -7.11 8.71 11.03
N LEU A 22 -6.81 9.07 12.27
CA LEU A 22 -7.48 8.49 13.44
C LEU A 22 -8.95 8.91 13.53
N SER A 23 -9.26 10.18 13.34
CA SER A 23 -10.62 10.72 13.45
C SER A 23 -11.55 10.25 12.32
N SER A 24 -11.00 10.02 11.11
CA SER A 24 -11.79 9.52 9.98
C SER A 24 -12.22 8.06 10.10
N GLY A 25 -11.55 7.26 10.95
CA GLY A 25 -11.78 5.81 11.07
C GLY A 25 -11.39 5.01 9.83
N THR A 26 -10.75 5.64 8.85
CA THR A 26 -10.39 5.01 7.57
C THR A 26 -9.40 3.87 7.73
N TRP A 27 -8.54 3.94 8.73
CA TRP A 27 -7.49 2.96 9.02
C TRP A 27 -8.02 1.56 9.39
N SER A 28 -9.27 1.45 9.84
CA SER A 28 -9.90 0.17 10.24
C SER A 28 -10.86 -0.40 9.20
N ASN A 29 -11.14 0.34 8.13
CA ASN A 29 -12.09 -0.09 7.11
C ASN A 29 -11.38 -0.66 5.89
N LYS A 30 -11.97 -1.71 5.31
CA LYS A 30 -11.50 -2.29 4.05
C LYS A 30 -12.14 -1.56 2.87
N TYR A 31 -11.34 -1.31 1.85
CA TYR A 31 -11.76 -0.63 0.63
C TYR A 31 -11.42 -1.48 -0.59
N GLU A 32 -12.22 -1.35 -1.63
CA GLU A 32 -11.91 -1.95 -2.93
C GLU A 32 -10.64 -1.32 -3.49
N ASN A 33 -9.67 -2.15 -3.80
CA ASN A 33 -8.42 -1.72 -4.40
C ASN A 33 -7.82 -2.79 -5.31
N GLN A 34 -6.86 -2.38 -6.12
CA GLN A 34 -6.06 -3.29 -6.92
C GLN A 34 -4.85 -3.72 -6.11
N PHE A 35 -4.68 -5.04 -5.98
CA PHE A 35 -3.61 -5.61 -5.18
C PHE A 35 -2.28 -5.56 -5.94
N GLN A 36 -1.25 -5.06 -5.27
CA GLN A 36 0.11 -5.13 -5.78
C GLN A 36 0.69 -6.51 -5.47
N GLN A 37 1.38 -7.09 -6.44
CA GLN A 37 1.96 -8.44 -6.31
C GLN A 37 2.94 -8.54 -5.12
N THR A 38 3.65 -7.47 -4.82
CA THR A 38 4.61 -7.38 -3.70
C THR A 38 3.96 -7.49 -2.33
N ASP A 39 2.71 -7.05 -2.22
CA ASP A 39 1.97 -6.90 -0.95
C ASP A 39 1.01 -8.05 -0.69
N MET A 40 0.96 -9.01 -1.62
CA MET A 40 0.16 -10.23 -1.50
C MET A 40 0.97 -11.36 -0.88
N VAL A 41 0.40 -12.01 0.13
CA VAL A 41 0.96 -13.21 0.77
C VAL A 41 -0.14 -14.27 0.92
N LEU A 42 0.14 -15.50 0.48
CA LEU A 42 -0.75 -16.64 0.65
C LEU A 42 -0.28 -17.51 1.82
N LEU A 43 -1.19 -17.78 2.75
CA LEU A 43 -0.99 -18.72 3.83
C LEU A 43 -1.55 -20.10 3.44
N ALA A 44 -0.86 -21.16 3.85
CA ALA A 44 -1.19 -22.54 3.48
C ALA A 44 -2.53 -23.03 4.03
N ASN A 45 -3.04 -22.41 5.09
CA ASN A 45 -4.31 -22.78 5.73
C ASN A 45 -5.37 -21.71 5.46
N LYS A 46 -6.64 -22.13 5.53
CA LYS A 46 -7.76 -21.20 5.53
C LYS A 46 -7.98 -20.67 6.93
N TYR A 47 -7.73 -19.38 7.12
CA TYR A 47 -8.00 -18.64 8.35
C TYR A 47 -9.27 -17.80 8.15
N ASN A 48 -10.08 -17.69 9.21
CA ASN A 48 -11.29 -16.87 9.18
C ASN A 48 -11.08 -15.61 10.03
N GLU A 49 -11.35 -14.45 9.47
CA GLU A 49 -11.22 -13.16 10.16
C GLU A 49 -12.22 -13.02 11.31
N ASP A 50 -13.40 -13.67 11.22
CA ASP A 50 -14.41 -13.64 12.28
C ASP A 50 -14.04 -14.50 13.50
N ASN A 51 -13.06 -15.41 13.32
CA ASN A 51 -12.56 -16.23 14.41
C ASN A 51 -11.42 -15.50 15.15
N ALA A 52 -11.64 -15.21 16.42
CA ALA A 52 -10.66 -14.51 17.25
C ALA A 52 -9.30 -15.23 17.35
N VAL A 53 -9.27 -16.57 17.32
CA VAL A 53 -8.04 -17.37 17.38
C VAL A 53 -7.25 -17.22 16.09
N ASP A 54 -7.91 -17.32 14.94
CA ASP A 54 -7.31 -17.18 13.61
C ASP A 54 -6.80 -15.75 13.40
N LYS A 55 -7.62 -14.77 13.75
CA LYS A 55 -7.25 -13.36 13.70
C LYS A 55 -6.01 -13.06 14.53
N PHE A 56 -5.92 -13.60 15.74
CA PHE A 56 -4.76 -13.44 16.59
C PHE A 56 -3.52 -14.14 16.05
N ALA A 57 -3.69 -15.35 15.47
CA ALA A 57 -2.60 -16.08 14.83
C ALA A 57 -2.01 -15.34 13.64
N VAL A 58 -2.88 -14.78 12.77
CA VAL A 58 -2.46 -13.98 11.63
C VAL A 58 -1.84 -12.65 12.08
N ALA A 59 -2.39 -12.00 13.11
CA ALA A 59 -1.78 -10.79 13.68
C ALA A 59 -0.35 -11.05 14.17
N LYS A 60 -0.10 -12.17 14.88
CA LYS A 60 1.25 -12.57 15.29
C LYS A 60 2.18 -12.86 14.11
N HIS A 61 1.64 -13.41 13.02
CA HIS A 61 2.42 -13.60 11.80
C HIS A 61 2.84 -12.26 11.17
N ILE A 62 1.93 -11.29 11.13
CA ILE A 62 2.17 -9.95 10.59
C ILE A 62 3.19 -9.17 11.44
N THR A 63 3.17 -9.32 12.76
CA THR A 63 4.14 -8.69 13.69
C THR A 63 5.49 -9.41 13.71
N GLY A 64 5.58 -10.62 13.13
CA GLY A 64 6.81 -11.42 13.11
C GLY A 64 7.03 -12.29 14.36
N ASP A 65 6.08 -12.28 15.32
CA ASP A 65 6.19 -13.05 16.56
C ASP A 65 6.02 -14.55 16.34
N LYS A 66 5.24 -14.94 15.35
CA LYS A 66 5.01 -16.35 14.98
C LYS A 66 4.82 -16.48 13.47
N LEU A 67 5.71 -17.18 12.81
CA LEU A 67 5.58 -17.46 11.39
C LEU A 67 4.52 -18.53 11.15
N LEU A 68 3.52 -18.23 10.32
CA LEU A 68 2.57 -19.20 9.81
C LEU A 68 3.11 -19.83 8.52
N PRO A 69 2.70 -21.07 8.20
CA PRO A 69 3.15 -21.74 6.99
C PRO A 69 2.66 -20.97 5.75
N LEU A 70 3.60 -20.60 4.89
CA LEU A 70 3.35 -20.00 3.60
C LEU A 70 2.93 -21.08 2.60
N TYR A 71 2.06 -20.72 1.68
CA TYR A 71 1.62 -21.66 0.65
C TYR A 71 2.67 -21.80 -0.45
N ASP A 72 2.97 -23.06 -0.78
CA ASP A 72 3.81 -23.42 -1.93
C ASP A 72 3.05 -24.42 -2.80
N GLY A 73 2.91 -24.12 -4.09
CA GLY A 73 2.20 -24.98 -5.01
C GLY A 73 1.43 -24.23 -6.07
N LYS A 74 0.42 -24.89 -6.63
CA LYS A 74 -0.48 -24.31 -7.62
C LYS A 74 -1.81 -23.95 -6.96
N ILE A 75 -2.32 -22.78 -7.28
CA ILE A 75 -3.68 -22.35 -6.93
C ILE A 75 -4.57 -22.42 -8.16
N GLU A 76 -5.79 -22.91 -7.98
CA GLU A 76 -6.81 -22.96 -9.01
C GLU A 76 -7.76 -21.79 -8.86
N ILE A 77 -8.01 -21.11 -9.99
CA ILE A 77 -8.91 -19.96 -10.07
C ILE A 77 -9.98 -20.29 -11.08
N LYS A 78 -11.25 -20.18 -10.68
CA LYS A 78 -12.42 -20.36 -11.53
C LYS A 78 -13.27 -19.11 -11.52
N ASN A 79 -13.58 -18.57 -12.71
CA ASN A 79 -14.37 -17.34 -12.85
C ASN A 79 -13.87 -16.20 -11.96
N GLY A 80 -12.57 -16.01 -11.91
CA GLY A 80 -11.92 -14.97 -11.10
C GLY A 80 -11.85 -15.26 -9.61
N GLN A 81 -12.44 -16.34 -9.11
CA GLN A 81 -12.46 -16.68 -7.68
C GLN A 81 -11.44 -17.77 -7.35
N LEU A 82 -10.80 -17.64 -6.21
CA LEU A 82 -9.87 -18.61 -5.69
C LEU A 82 -10.61 -19.83 -5.16
N THR A 83 -10.37 -21.01 -5.76
CA THR A 83 -11.01 -22.28 -5.36
C THR A 83 -10.20 -23.04 -4.31
N THR A 84 -8.90 -22.85 -4.33
CA THR A 84 -8.00 -23.50 -3.37
C THR A 84 -8.22 -22.96 -1.96
N PRO A 85 -8.30 -23.81 -0.90
CA PRO A 85 -8.57 -23.40 0.47
C PRO A 85 -7.32 -22.77 1.14
N VAL A 86 -6.96 -21.59 0.72
CA VAL A 86 -5.83 -20.78 1.23
C VAL A 86 -6.34 -19.41 1.67
N THR A 87 -5.57 -18.72 2.49
CA THR A 87 -5.87 -17.35 2.89
C THR A 87 -4.96 -16.38 2.18
N LEU A 88 -5.54 -15.42 1.47
CA LEU A 88 -4.82 -14.32 0.87
C LEU A 88 -4.77 -13.14 1.83
N LEU A 89 -3.57 -12.71 2.15
CA LEU A 89 -3.31 -11.46 2.85
C LEU A 89 -2.87 -10.41 1.83
N HIS A 90 -3.37 -9.19 1.99
CA HIS A 90 -2.92 -8.02 1.26
C HIS A 90 -2.77 -6.84 2.21
N SER A 91 -1.65 -6.12 2.09
CA SER A 91 -1.38 -4.93 2.91
C SER A 91 -1.53 -5.18 4.42
N ARG A 92 -1.06 -6.35 4.89
CA ARG A 92 -1.14 -6.79 6.30
C ARG A 92 -2.57 -6.97 6.83
N SER A 93 -3.53 -7.27 5.95
CA SER A 93 -4.91 -7.58 6.31
C SER A 93 -5.43 -8.77 5.55
N PHE A 94 -6.53 -9.38 6.03
CA PHE A 94 -7.28 -10.35 5.25
C PHE A 94 -7.84 -9.68 4.00
N ALA A 95 -7.65 -10.33 2.86
CA ALA A 95 -8.23 -9.88 1.60
C ALA A 95 -9.62 -10.52 1.40
N ASP A 96 -10.64 -9.68 1.20
CA ASP A 96 -12.01 -10.10 0.95
C ASP A 96 -12.39 -9.87 -0.51
N ASP A 97 -13.40 -10.60 -0.98
CA ASP A 97 -13.97 -10.47 -2.32
C ASP A 97 -12.90 -10.47 -3.43
N VAL A 98 -11.91 -11.35 -3.29
CA VAL A 98 -10.75 -11.38 -4.21
C VAL A 98 -11.17 -11.86 -5.58
N LEU A 99 -10.89 -11.04 -6.61
CA LEU A 99 -11.18 -11.32 -8.01
C LEU A 99 -9.91 -11.21 -8.86
N PHE A 100 -9.61 -12.27 -9.58
CA PHE A 100 -8.53 -12.30 -10.58
C PHE A 100 -9.11 -11.95 -11.95
N LYS A 101 -8.56 -10.94 -12.61
CA LYS A 101 -8.97 -10.46 -13.92
C LYS A 101 -7.81 -10.50 -14.90
N GLN A 102 -8.10 -10.85 -16.14
CA GLN A 102 -7.16 -10.74 -17.25
C GLN A 102 -7.70 -9.71 -18.25
N GLY A 103 -7.18 -8.49 -18.18
CA GLY A 103 -7.76 -7.35 -18.88
C GLY A 103 -9.17 -7.02 -18.35
N LYS A 104 -10.21 -7.22 -19.17
CA LYS A 104 -11.62 -6.98 -18.79
C LYS A 104 -12.39 -8.24 -18.37
N GLU A 105 -11.82 -9.42 -18.60
CA GLU A 105 -12.46 -10.71 -18.35
C GLU A 105 -12.01 -11.33 -17.03
N LEU A 106 -12.84 -12.20 -16.45
CA LEU A 106 -12.49 -12.97 -15.28
C LEU A 106 -11.49 -14.07 -15.65
N PHE A 107 -10.40 -14.15 -14.92
CA PHE A 107 -9.38 -15.15 -15.16
C PHE A 107 -9.83 -16.52 -14.66
N SER A 108 -9.59 -17.56 -15.45
CA SER A 108 -9.75 -18.97 -15.05
C SER A 108 -8.49 -19.74 -15.47
N GLY A 109 -7.88 -20.40 -14.51
CA GLY A 109 -6.64 -21.14 -14.76
C GLY A 109 -5.87 -21.44 -13.48
N GLU A 110 -4.65 -21.96 -13.65
CA GLU A 110 -3.74 -22.24 -12.54
C GLU A 110 -2.64 -21.18 -12.47
N LEU A 111 -2.32 -20.73 -11.25
CA LEU A 111 -1.17 -19.89 -10.97
C LEU A 111 -0.24 -20.59 -9.98
N THR A 112 1.07 -20.40 -10.20
CA THR A 112 2.08 -20.95 -9.31
C THR A 112 2.38 -19.97 -8.18
N VAL A 113 2.44 -20.50 -6.97
CA VAL A 113 2.81 -19.77 -5.75
C VAL A 113 4.11 -20.36 -5.23
N LYS A 114 5.07 -19.51 -4.92
CA LYS A 114 6.33 -19.90 -4.27
C LYS A 114 6.54 -19.04 -3.05
N ASN A 115 6.74 -19.68 -1.91
CA ASN A 115 6.97 -19.00 -0.63
C ASN A 115 5.87 -17.96 -0.31
N GLY A 116 4.60 -18.32 -0.52
CA GLY A 116 3.44 -17.45 -0.33
C GLY A 116 3.29 -16.31 -1.36
N LYS A 117 4.17 -16.19 -2.34
CA LYS A 117 4.09 -15.16 -3.37
C LYS A 117 3.55 -15.73 -4.67
N ILE A 118 2.51 -15.09 -5.22
CA ILE A 118 1.90 -15.47 -6.49
C ILE A 118 2.84 -15.06 -7.62
N SER A 119 3.21 -16.02 -8.46
CA SER A 119 3.92 -15.73 -9.71
C SER A 119 2.90 -15.39 -10.79
N LEU A 120 2.62 -14.10 -10.98
CA LEU A 120 1.77 -13.63 -12.06
C LEU A 120 2.57 -13.66 -13.37
N PRO A 121 2.13 -14.39 -14.40
CA PRO A 121 2.82 -14.37 -15.69
C PRO A 121 2.73 -12.98 -16.32
N ILE A 122 3.88 -12.46 -16.75
CA ILE A 122 3.95 -11.18 -17.46
C ILE A 122 3.50 -11.42 -18.91
N ILE A 123 2.19 -11.42 -19.12
CA ILE A 123 1.60 -11.44 -20.46
C ILE A 123 1.48 -10.00 -20.92
N LYS A 124 2.32 -9.59 -21.88
CA LYS A 124 2.41 -8.21 -22.38
C LYS A 124 1.09 -7.64 -22.90
N SER A 125 0.19 -8.50 -23.43
CA SER A 125 -1.07 -8.07 -24.01
C SER A 125 -2.19 -7.86 -22.97
N HIS A 126 -2.26 -8.71 -21.94
CA HIS A 126 -3.32 -8.67 -20.92
C HIS A 126 -2.75 -9.14 -19.57
N PRO A 127 -2.19 -8.26 -18.77
CA PRO A 127 -1.65 -8.62 -17.47
C PRO A 127 -2.79 -9.10 -16.54
N ILE A 128 -2.49 -10.13 -15.74
CA ILE A 128 -3.41 -10.57 -14.70
C ILE A 128 -3.36 -9.56 -13.56
N THR A 129 -4.52 -9.01 -13.20
CA THR A 129 -4.70 -8.09 -12.09
C THR A 129 -5.53 -8.75 -11.01
N VAL A 130 -5.21 -8.49 -9.76
CA VAL A 130 -5.96 -8.99 -8.60
C VAL A 130 -6.62 -7.79 -7.93
N GLN A 131 -7.91 -7.89 -7.70
CA GLN A 131 -8.73 -6.86 -7.07
C GLN A 131 -9.51 -7.46 -5.91
N GLY A 132 -9.82 -6.66 -4.92
CA GLY A 132 -10.59 -7.09 -3.76
C GLY A 132 -10.62 -6.02 -2.69
N LYS A 133 -11.17 -6.36 -1.53
CA LYS A 133 -11.23 -5.47 -0.38
C LYS A 133 -10.11 -5.78 0.60
N SER A 134 -9.35 -4.77 0.98
CA SER A 134 -8.33 -4.86 2.02
C SER A 134 -8.14 -3.51 2.71
N LEU A 135 -7.35 -3.49 3.78
CA LEU A 135 -6.95 -2.23 4.40
C LEU A 135 -6.07 -1.44 3.42
N LEU A 136 -6.26 -0.14 3.40
CA LEU A 136 -5.41 0.79 2.66
C LEU A 136 -4.15 1.11 3.48
N HIS A 137 -3.07 1.45 2.79
CA HIS A 137 -1.85 1.95 3.41
C HIS A 137 -1.27 3.12 2.61
N SER A 138 -0.33 3.86 3.21
CA SER A 138 0.40 4.97 2.58
C SER A 138 -0.52 6.08 2.02
N ALA A 139 -0.22 6.61 0.86
CA ALA A 139 -0.95 7.71 0.24
C ALA A 139 -2.46 7.43 -0.01
N PRO A 140 -2.89 6.24 -0.49
CA PRO A 140 -4.31 5.92 -0.61
C PRO A 140 -5.08 6.02 0.70
N LEU A 141 -4.50 5.58 1.82
CA LEU A 141 -5.12 5.69 3.14
C LEU A 141 -5.33 7.17 3.53
N SER A 142 -4.30 7.99 3.37
CA SER A 142 -4.38 9.43 3.66
C SER A 142 -5.40 10.12 2.75
N THR A 143 -5.40 9.80 1.46
CA THR A 143 -6.35 10.36 0.49
C THR A 143 -7.80 10.08 0.90
N GLU A 144 -8.10 8.82 1.27
CA GLU A 144 -9.45 8.44 1.71
C GLU A 144 -9.83 9.08 3.05
N ALA A 145 -8.86 9.26 3.96
CA ALA A 145 -9.09 9.95 5.23
C ALA A 145 -9.45 11.43 5.02
N PHE A 146 -8.73 12.13 4.14
CA PHE A 146 -9.04 13.53 3.80
C PHE A 146 -10.37 13.67 3.03
N LYS A 147 -10.74 12.68 2.21
CA LYS A 147 -12.04 12.63 1.54
C LYS A 147 -13.20 12.54 2.53
N LYS A 148 -13.04 11.81 3.64
CA LYS A 148 -14.04 11.73 4.72
C LYS A 148 -14.08 12.98 5.62
N GLY A 149 -13.12 13.88 5.47
CA GLY A 149 -13.04 15.11 6.25
C GLY A 149 -13.99 16.20 5.76
N PHE A 150 -13.77 17.41 6.26
CA PHE A 150 -14.60 18.61 6.00
C PHE A 150 -14.77 18.93 4.50
N PHE A 151 -13.76 18.66 3.69
CA PHE A 151 -13.75 18.97 2.25
C PHE A 151 -14.48 17.93 1.39
N GLY A 152 -14.96 16.82 1.97
CA GLY A 152 -15.63 15.77 1.21
C GLY A 152 -14.77 15.25 0.05
N ASP A 153 -15.39 15.05 -1.13
CA ASP A 153 -14.68 14.53 -2.32
C ASP A 153 -13.50 15.41 -2.78
N TRP A 154 -13.50 16.70 -2.47
CA TRP A 154 -12.37 17.59 -2.77
C TRP A 154 -11.14 17.27 -1.90
N GLY A 155 -11.34 16.69 -0.74
CA GLY A 155 -10.25 16.31 0.17
C GLY A 155 -9.23 15.35 -0.46
N GLN A 156 -9.63 14.54 -1.44
CA GLN A 156 -8.74 13.64 -2.15
C GLN A 156 -7.60 14.37 -2.90
N TYR A 157 -7.82 15.62 -3.31
CA TYR A 157 -6.83 16.41 -4.05
C TYR A 157 -5.77 17.07 -3.15
N ILE A 158 -6.01 17.12 -1.85
CA ILE A 158 -5.06 17.72 -0.88
C ILE A 158 -3.73 16.96 -0.92
N ILE A 159 -3.77 15.63 -0.90
CA ILE A 159 -2.54 14.80 -0.88
C ILE A 159 -1.71 14.94 -2.15
N PRO A 160 -2.23 14.73 -3.37
CA PRO A 160 -1.43 14.88 -4.58
C PRO A 160 -0.94 16.32 -4.78
N PHE A 161 -1.72 17.33 -4.43
CA PHE A 161 -1.28 18.72 -4.49
C PHE A 161 -0.14 19.00 -3.51
N SER A 162 -0.26 18.55 -2.27
CA SER A 162 0.79 18.69 -1.26
C SER A 162 2.07 17.96 -1.68
N LEU A 163 1.97 16.75 -2.24
CA LEU A 163 3.11 16.00 -2.75
C LEU A 163 3.80 16.72 -3.91
N LEU A 164 3.03 17.34 -4.81
CA LEU A 164 3.56 18.14 -5.91
C LEU A 164 4.34 19.34 -5.38
N MET A 165 3.75 20.11 -4.45
CA MET A 165 4.40 21.28 -3.84
C MET A 165 5.66 20.89 -3.07
N PHE A 166 5.61 19.77 -2.34
CA PHE A 166 6.75 19.24 -1.60
C PHE A 166 7.90 18.80 -2.52
N ALA A 167 7.58 18.08 -3.60
CA ALA A 167 8.56 17.70 -4.61
C ALA A 167 9.23 18.92 -5.26
N PHE A 168 8.45 19.94 -5.60
CA PHE A 168 8.96 21.18 -6.18
C PHE A 168 9.87 21.95 -5.21
N SER A 169 9.45 22.11 -3.95
CA SER A 169 10.25 22.74 -2.90
C SER A 169 11.57 22.00 -2.67
N THR A 170 11.51 20.67 -2.62
CA THR A 170 12.68 19.81 -2.45
C THR A 170 13.67 19.98 -3.61
N ALA A 171 13.17 20.00 -4.86
CA ALA A 171 14.02 20.19 -6.03
C ALA A 171 14.77 21.52 -5.99
N ILE A 172 14.10 22.61 -5.59
CA ILE A 172 14.73 23.94 -5.42
C ILE A 172 15.80 23.91 -4.33
N SER A 173 15.47 23.34 -3.17
CA SER A 173 16.40 23.27 -2.04
C SER A 173 17.64 22.45 -2.36
N TRP A 174 17.48 21.31 -3.03
CA TRP A 174 18.61 20.47 -3.45
C TRP A 174 19.51 21.15 -4.48
N SER A 175 18.91 21.90 -5.43
CA SER A 175 19.67 22.71 -6.38
C SER A 175 20.54 23.73 -5.65
N TYR A 176 19.97 24.46 -4.68
CA TYR A 176 20.71 25.41 -3.87
C TYR A 176 21.85 24.76 -3.06
N TYR A 177 21.61 23.61 -2.44
CA TYR A 177 22.65 22.87 -1.72
C TYR A 177 23.76 22.39 -2.66
N GLY A 178 23.41 21.95 -3.87
CA GLY A 178 24.37 21.57 -4.91
C GLY A 178 25.29 22.73 -5.26
N ASP A 179 24.72 23.88 -5.56
CA ASP A 179 25.50 25.10 -5.88
C ASP A 179 26.45 25.49 -4.75
N ARG A 180 26.01 25.45 -3.50
CA ARG A 180 26.82 25.72 -2.33
C ARG A 180 27.94 24.71 -2.14
N ALA A 181 27.68 23.43 -2.36
CA ALA A 181 28.70 22.39 -2.25
C ALA A 181 29.76 22.55 -3.35
N VAL A 182 29.37 22.83 -4.59
CA VAL A 182 30.29 23.08 -5.70
C VAL A 182 31.12 24.32 -5.43
N THR A 183 30.51 25.42 -4.98
CA THR A 183 31.22 26.66 -4.60
C THR A 183 32.26 26.41 -3.51
N TYR A 184 31.93 25.57 -2.51
CA TYR A 184 32.84 25.23 -1.43
C TYR A 184 34.06 24.41 -1.89
N LEU A 185 33.80 23.42 -2.78
CA LEU A 185 34.83 22.48 -3.23
C LEU A 185 35.75 23.05 -4.32
N TRP A 186 35.18 23.80 -5.27
CA TRP A 186 35.90 24.29 -6.46
C TRP A 186 35.95 25.82 -6.60
N GLY A 187 35.35 26.54 -5.67
CA GLY A 187 35.27 28.01 -5.72
C GLY A 187 34.15 28.52 -6.62
N SER A 188 33.86 29.84 -6.51
CA SER A 188 32.75 30.51 -7.20
C SER A 188 32.88 30.59 -8.74
N LYS A 189 33.95 30.08 -9.32
CA LYS A 189 34.21 30.13 -10.76
C LYS A 189 33.46 29.07 -11.58
N TYR A 190 32.88 28.10 -10.89
CA TYR A 190 32.21 26.94 -11.53
C TYR A 190 30.72 26.85 -11.19
N VAL A 191 30.11 27.90 -10.64
CA VAL A 191 28.68 28.00 -10.32
C VAL A 191 28.04 29.06 -11.20
#